data_4aa6b0d8d28c47ab8e7fb3c35d7a36ef
#
_entry.id   4aa6b0d8d28c47ab8e7fb3c35d7a36ef
#
_cell.length_a   1.000
_cell.length_b   1.000
_cell.length_c   1.000
_cell.angle_alpha   90.00
_cell.angle_beta   90.00
_cell.angle_gamma   90.00
#
_symmetry.space_group_name_H-M   'P 1'
#
loop_
_entity.id
_entity.type
_entity.pdbx_description
1 polymer ?
#
loop_
_entity_poly.entity_id
_entity_poly.type
_entity_poly.pdbx_seq_one_letter_code
_entity_poly.pdbx_strand_id
1 'polypeptide(L)'
;MLVLYSRSMLNNIIDRIKLPFRKEKELYLSLYQIIGIIPHDISYYKTALLHKSVARRNAKGKPVNNERLEFLGDAILDAIVGDIVYEHFPGKREGFLTNTRSKIVQRDTLNRLAKEMGICQLILSNGQTSSHNSYLGGNAFEALVGALYLDHGYNACMKFMKQQVLGKLINIDKVAYKEVNFKSKLIEWSQKNKVNMEFKLIENQKDKQGSPTFHFQVIMDGIPCGEGHGYSKKESQQEASKLTLQRLRREPQFIDEVFAAKANRTKMEEEPVLNVPETSQDMNFIEGSEPKVEKHENPFQTEVFDEKSSAADEVKEELTDSSVEEEKKA
;
A
#
# COMPACT_ATOMS: atom_id res chain seq x y z
N MET A 1 4.13 -12.51 32.37
CA MET A 1 3.23 -12.81 31.23
C MET A 1 1.93 -13.51 31.66
N LEU A 2 1.97 -14.59 32.43
CA LEU A 2 0.78 -15.35 32.94
C LEU A 2 -0.21 -14.49 33.74
N VAL A 3 0.27 -13.57 34.60
CA VAL A 3 -0.59 -12.71 35.45
C VAL A 3 -1.39 -11.68 34.61
N LEU A 4 -0.81 -11.15 33.55
CA LEU A 4 -1.52 -10.21 32.65
C LEU A 4 -2.58 -10.91 31.81
N TYR A 5 -2.32 -12.16 31.40
CA TYR A 5 -3.28 -12.98 30.65
C TYR A 5 -4.49 -13.38 31.50
N SER A 6 -4.25 -13.73 32.76
CA SER A 6 -5.29 -14.04 33.74
C SER A 6 -6.20 -12.84 34.03
N ARG A 7 -5.62 -11.63 34.14
CA ARG A 7 -6.37 -10.39 34.42
C ARG A 7 -7.27 -9.98 33.23
N SER A 8 -6.81 -10.17 32.01
CA SER A 8 -7.61 -9.91 30.79
C SER A 8 -8.78 -10.88 30.65
N MET A 9 -8.59 -12.15 30.96
CA MET A 9 -9.70 -13.15 30.95
C MET A 9 -10.77 -12.85 32.00
N LEU A 10 -10.37 -12.49 33.23
CA LEU A 10 -11.29 -12.12 34.30
C LEU A 10 -12.11 -10.90 33.93
N ASN A 11 -11.49 -9.86 33.35
CA ASN A 11 -12.20 -8.67 32.91
C ASN A 11 -13.26 -8.97 31.83
N ASN A 12 -12.94 -9.81 30.87
CA ASN A 12 -13.91 -10.24 29.84
C ASN A 12 -15.12 -10.98 30.41
N ILE A 13 -14.92 -11.80 31.45
CA ILE A 13 -16.04 -12.51 32.16
C ILE A 13 -16.89 -11.49 32.92
N ILE A 14 -16.26 -10.57 33.63
CA ILE A 14 -16.96 -9.49 34.35
C ILE A 14 -17.78 -8.63 33.41
N ASP A 15 -17.23 -8.28 32.25
CA ASP A 15 -17.94 -7.48 31.24
C ASP A 15 -19.15 -8.19 30.66
N ARG A 16 -19.06 -9.53 30.47
CA ARG A 16 -20.20 -10.37 30.08
C ARG A 16 -21.32 -10.38 31.13
N ILE A 17 -20.95 -10.48 32.39
CA ILE A 17 -21.92 -10.48 33.50
C ILE A 17 -22.59 -9.13 33.65
N LYS A 18 -21.84 -8.02 33.45
CA LYS A 18 -22.35 -6.66 33.55
C LYS A 18 -23.18 -6.20 32.33
N LEU A 19 -23.02 -6.85 31.18
CA LEU A 19 -23.63 -6.43 29.92
C LEU A 19 -25.15 -6.24 29.97
N PRO A 20 -25.96 -7.10 30.61
CA PRO A 20 -27.41 -6.91 30.70
C PRO A 20 -27.84 -5.63 31.42
N PHE A 21 -27.01 -5.11 32.32
CA PHE A 21 -27.28 -3.97 33.18
C PHE A 21 -26.73 -2.62 32.66
N ARG A 22 -26.01 -2.63 31.50
CA ARG A 22 -25.43 -1.42 30.92
C ARG A 22 -26.50 -0.61 30.18
N LYS A 23 -26.48 0.73 30.34
CA LYS A 23 -27.43 1.66 29.71
C LYS A 23 -27.47 1.58 28.18
N GLU A 24 -26.34 1.22 27.55
CA GLU A 24 -26.18 1.21 26.08
C GLU A 24 -25.97 -0.20 25.58
N LYS A 25 -26.71 -1.14 26.14
CA LYS A 25 -26.60 -2.58 25.85
C LYS A 25 -26.55 -2.90 24.36
N GLU A 26 -27.39 -2.25 23.55
CA GLU A 26 -27.45 -2.49 22.10
C GLU A 26 -26.16 -2.12 21.38
N LEU A 27 -25.54 -0.99 21.75
CA LEU A 27 -24.26 -0.58 21.18
C LEU A 27 -23.14 -1.56 21.60
N TYR A 28 -23.13 -2.02 22.85
CA TYR A 28 -22.19 -3.05 23.30
C TYR A 28 -22.35 -4.35 22.53
N LEU A 29 -23.58 -4.80 22.27
CA LEU A 29 -23.87 -6.01 21.50
C LEU A 29 -23.45 -5.85 20.05
N SER A 30 -23.75 -4.74 19.41
CA SER A 30 -23.32 -4.44 18.05
C SER A 30 -21.80 -4.43 17.92
N LEU A 31 -21.11 -3.76 18.84
CA LEU A 31 -19.64 -3.76 18.88
C LEU A 31 -19.06 -5.16 19.12
N TYR A 32 -19.67 -5.93 20.02
CA TYR A 32 -19.26 -7.34 20.25
C TYR A 32 -19.40 -8.20 18.99
N GLN A 33 -20.47 -8.03 18.22
CA GLN A 33 -20.66 -8.73 16.95
C GLN A 33 -19.58 -8.36 15.92
N ILE A 34 -19.19 -7.09 15.88
CA ILE A 34 -18.17 -6.56 14.96
C ILE A 34 -16.78 -7.01 15.39
N ILE A 35 -16.40 -6.75 16.65
CA ILE A 35 -15.03 -6.87 17.14
C ILE A 35 -14.73 -8.28 17.67
N GLY A 36 -15.76 -8.98 18.17
CA GLY A 36 -15.63 -10.25 18.87
C GLY A 36 -15.20 -10.15 20.33
N ILE A 37 -15.09 -8.92 20.87
CA ILE A 37 -14.68 -8.61 22.24
C ILE A 37 -15.64 -7.57 22.80
N ILE A 38 -16.03 -7.69 24.08
CA ILE A 38 -16.91 -6.70 24.73
C ILE A 38 -16.05 -5.50 25.15
N PRO A 39 -16.42 -4.27 24.78
CA PRO A 39 -15.72 -3.07 25.24
C PRO A 39 -15.64 -2.97 26.77
N HIS A 40 -14.48 -2.60 27.31
CA HIS A 40 -14.34 -2.20 28.71
C HIS A 40 -14.83 -0.78 28.90
N ASP A 41 -14.28 0.15 28.08
CA ASP A 41 -14.69 1.55 28.04
C ASP A 41 -15.34 1.89 26.69
N ILE A 42 -16.68 1.99 26.72
CA ILE A 42 -17.48 2.34 25.54
C ILE A 42 -17.18 3.73 24.99
N SER A 43 -16.55 4.62 25.78
CA SER A 43 -16.30 6.02 25.38
C SER A 43 -15.34 6.12 24.20
N TYR A 44 -14.35 5.22 24.12
CA TYR A 44 -13.44 5.14 22.97
C TYR A 44 -14.19 4.82 21.69
N TYR A 45 -15.09 3.85 21.73
CA TYR A 45 -15.86 3.40 20.58
C TYR A 45 -16.89 4.43 20.13
N LYS A 46 -17.54 5.13 21.09
CA LYS A 46 -18.42 6.25 20.78
C LYS A 46 -17.69 7.39 20.08
N THR A 47 -16.45 7.65 20.50
CA THR A 47 -15.59 8.64 19.85
C THR A 47 -15.16 8.17 18.46
N ALA A 48 -14.82 6.89 18.28
CA ALA A 48 -14.46 6.32 16.99
C ALA A 48 -15.60 6.41 15.95
N LEU A 49 -16.83 6.29 16.40
CA LEU A 49 -18.03 6.37 15.55
C LEU A 49 -18.54 7.81 15.35
N LEU A 50 -17.89 8.82 15.93
CA LEU A 50 -18.30 10.21 15.85
C LEU A 50 -17.52 10.93 14.75
N HIS A 51 -18.16 11.14 13.59
CA HIS A 51 -17.55 11.89 12.49
C HIS A 51 -17.41 13.39 12.81
N LYS A 52 -16.37 14.03 12.27
CA LYS A 52 -16.08 15.46 12.47
C LYS A 52 -17.20 16.42 12.06
N SER A 53 -18.10 16.00 11.16
CA SER A 53 -19.26 16.82 10.79
C SER A 53 -20.22 17.07 11.95
N VAL A 54 -20.17 16.23 13.00
CA VAL A 54 -20.98 16.43 14.20
C VAL A 54 -20.22 17.35 15.14
N ALA A 55 -20.65 18.61 15.24
CA ALA A 55 -20.00 19.65 16.04
C ALA A 55 -20.12 19.38 17.57
N ARG A 56 -19.46 18.33 18.06
CA ARG A 56 -19.45 17.96 19.47
C ARG A 56 -18.21 18.51 20.17
N ARG A 57 -18.40 19.06 21.39
CA ARG A 57 -17.29 19.58 22.19
C ARG A 57 -17.28 18.92 23.57
N ASN A 58 -16.08 18.75 24.15
CA ASN A 58 -15.95 18.29 25.52
C ASN A 58 -16.18 19.44 26.54
N ALA A 59 -16.13 19.13 27.83
CA ALA A 59 -16.30 20.12 28.91
C ALA A 59 -15.28 21.29 28.87
N LYS A 60 -14.13 21.10 28.18
CA LYS A 60 -13.08 22.11 27.97
C LYS A 60 -13.25 22.88 26.66
N GLY A 61 -14.38 22.74 25.96
CA GLY A 61 -14.65 23.40 24.68
C GLY A 61 -13.90 22.84 23.46
N LYS A 62 -13.08 21.78 23.62
CA LYS A 62 -12.34 21.18 22.51
C LYS A 62 -13.22 20.25 21.67
N PRO A 63 -13.07 20.25 20.33
CA PRO A 63 -13.83 19.35 19.47
C PRO A 63 -13.54 17.89 19.82
N VAL A 64 -14.59 17.06 19.78
CA VAL A 64 -14.52 15.61 19.98
C VAL A 64 -14.99 14.95 18.68
N ASN A 65 -14.13 14.20 18.04
CA ASN A 65 -14.40 13.44 16.83
C ASN A 65 -13.45 12.24 16.73
N ASN A 66 -13.55 11.47 15.64
CA ASN A 66 -12.76 10.27 15.43
C ASN A 66 -11.34 10.50 14.89
N GLU A 67 -10.96 11.71 14.43
CA GLU A 67 -9.69 11.95 13.71
C GLU A 67 -8.44 11.50 14.48
N ARG A 68 -8.40 11.68 15.79
CA ARG A 68 -7.25 11.24 16.60
C ARG A 68 -7.16 9.71 16.75
N LEU A 69 -8.32 9.04 16.81
CA LEU A 69 -8.38 7.58 16.85
C LEU A 69 -8.11 6.98 15.48
N GLU A 70 -8.56 7.62 14.40
CA GLU A 70 -8.23 7.31 13.01
C GLU A 70 -6.71 7.31 12.81
N PHE A 71 -6.03 8.42 13.18
CA PHE A 71 -4.58 8.52 13.10
C PHE A 71 -3.85 7.39 13.86
N LEU A 72 -4.27 7.09 15.09
CA LEU A 72 -3.67 6.01 15.89
C LEU A 72 -3.98 4.65 15.28
N GLY A 73 -5.22 4.44 14.85
CA GLY A 73 -5.69 3.18 14.31
C GLY A 73 -5.05 2.82 12.98
N ASP A 74 -4.80 3.80 12.10
CA ASP A 74 -4.06 3.61 10.86
C ASP A 74 -2.66 3.03 11.13
N ALA A 75 -1.89 3.64 12.03
CA ALA A 75 -0.56 3.15 12.40
C ALA A 75 -0.59 1.72 13.00
N ILE A 76 -1.56 1.43 13.88
CA ILE A 76 -1.72 0.10 14.47
C ILE A 76 -2.15 -0.93 13.43
N LEU A 77 -3.05 -0.56 12.54
CA LEU A 77 -3.53 -1.41 11.45
C LEU A 77 -2.41 -1.78 10.48
N ASP A 78 -1.58 -0.80 10.09
CA ASP A 78 -0.42 -1.01 9.23
C ASP A 78 0.58 -1.98 9.87
N ALA A 79 0.87 -1.82 11.16
CA ALA A 79 1.76 -2.71 11.89
C ALA A 79 1.21 -4.16 11.96
N ILE A 80 -0.08 -4.32 12.29
CA ILE A 80 -0.73 -5.63 12.40
C ILE A 80 -0.80 -6.33 11.05
N VAL A 81 -1.19 -5.62 9.99
CA VAL A 81 -1.28 -6.21 8.65
C VAL A 81 0.11 -6.54 8.13
N GLY A 82 1.12 -5.71 8.44
CA GLY A 82 2.53 -5.99 8.14
C GLY A 82 3.01 -7.30 8.77
N ASP A 83 2.74 -7.50 10.05
CA ASP A 83 3.07 -8.71 10.81
C ASP A 83 2.37 -9.96 10.21
N ILE A 84 1.06 -9.87 9.96
CA ILE A 84 0.29 -10.97 9.37
C ILE A 84 0.80 -11.34 7.97
N VAL A 85 1.09 -10.34 7.12
CA VAL A 85 1.60 -10.57 5.76
C VAL A 85 2.99 -11.18 5.80
N TYR A 86 3.85 -10.74 6.71
CA TYR A 86 5.18 -11.28 6.91
C TYR A 86 5.14 -12.76 7.33
N GLU A 87 4.31 -13.10 8.31
CA GLU A 87 4.09 -14.49 8.75
C GLU A 87 3.49 -15.37 7.64
N HIS A 88 2.51 -14.84 6.89
CA HIS A 88 1.75 -15.61 5.90
C HIS A 88 2.58 -15.95 4.63
N PHE A 89 3.52 -15.10 4.25
CA PHE A 89 4.31 -15.25 3.02
C PHE A 89 5.82 -15.39 3.30
N PRO A 90 6.26 -16.48 3.95
CA PRO A 90 7.68 -16.71 4.19
C PRO A 90 8.45 -16.80 2.87
N GLY A 91 9.60 -16.16 2.77
CA GLY A 91 10.45 -16.16 1.59
C GLY A 91 10.04 -15.21 0.45
N LYS A 92 8.98 -14.42 0.60
CA LYS A 92 8.66 -13.34 -0.35
C LYS A 92 9.51 -12.11 -0.06
N ARG A 93 9.89 -11.38 -1.15
CA ARG A 93 10.67 -10.16 -1.06
C ARG A 93 9.84 -9.00 -0.50
N GLU A 94 10.53 -7.99 0.05
CA GLU A 94 9.94 -6.79 0.66
C GLU A 94 8.88 -6.14 -0.22
N GLY A 95 9.14 -5.90 -1.50
CA GLY A 95 8.19 -5.26 -2.42
C GLY A 95 6.86 -6.02 -2.56
N PHE A 96 6.86 -7.38 -2.50
CA PHE A 96 5.63 -8.16 -2.48
C PHE A 96 4.86 -7.96 -1.18
N LEU A 97 5.55 -7.97 -0.03
CA LEU A 97 4.95 -7.80 1.29
C LEU A 97 4.32 -6.40 1.42
N THR A 98 5.05 -5.37 1.03
CA THR A 98 4.57 -3.96 1.04
C THR A 98 3.37 -3.76 0.12
N ASN A 99 3.40 -4.32 -1.09
CA ASN A 99 2.27 -4.24 -2.02
C ASN A 99 1.03 -4.99 -1.48
N THR A 100 1.22 -6.16 -0.85
CA THR A 100 0.13 -6.93 -0.26
C THR A 100 -0.50 -6.19 0.92
N ARG A 101 0.33 -5.66 1.84
CA ARG A 101 -0.14 -4.82 2.95
C ARG A 101 -0.96 -3.65 2.42
N SER A 102 -0.41 -2.87 1.49
CA SER A 102 -1.08 -1.70 0.91
C SER A 102 -2.44 -2.04 0.28
N LYS A 103 -2.59 -3.21 -0.35
CA LYS A 103 -3.88 -3.66 -0.90
C LYS A 103 -4.91 -3.97 0.18
N ILE A 104 -4.48 -4.47 1.34
CA ILE A 104 -5.37 -4.80 2.45
C ILE A 104 -5.83 -3.52 3.16
N VAL A 105 -4.90 -2.59 3.42
CA VAL A 105 -5.20 -1.35 4.15
C VAL A 105 -5.65 -0.20 3.26
N GLN A 106 -5.73 -0.38 1.93
CA GLN A 106 -6.20 0.68 1.04
C GLN A 106 -7.64 1.09 1.37
N ARG A 107 -7.92 2.36 1.19
CA ARG A 107 -9.18 3.02 1.54
C ARG A 107 -10.44 2.30 1.03
N ASP A 108 -10.42 1.83 -0.22
CA ASP A 108 -11.55 1.10 -0.81
C ASP A 108 -11.82 -0.23 -0.09
N THR A 109 -10.77 -0.93 0.31
CA THR A 109 -10.89 -2.17 1.07
C THR A 109 -11.48 -1.89 2.45
N LEU A 110 -10.98 -0.87 3.16
CA LEU A 110 -11.48 -0.50 4.49
C LEU A 110 -12.93 -0.01 4.45
N ASN A 111 -13.31 0.78 3.44
CA ASN A 111 -14.71 1.19 3.24
C ASN A 111 -15.64 -0.01 3.02
N ARG A 112 -15.22 -0.97 2.20
CA ARG A 112 -15.97 -2.20 1.96
C ARG A 112 -16.13 -3.01 3.24
N LEU A 113 -15.05 -3.20 3.99
CA LEU A 113 -15.06 -3.89 5.29
C LEU A 113 -16.00 -3.22 6.29
N ALA A 114 -15.91 -1.89 6.42
CA ALA A 114 -16.80 -1.14 7.31
C ALA A 114 -18.28 -1.34 6.97
N LYS A 115 -18.60 -1.42 5.68
CA LYS A 115 -19.96 -1.69 5.21
C LYS A 115 -20.39 -3.13 5.51
N GLU A 116 -19.55 -4.12 5.16
CA GLU A 116 -19.83 -5.56 5.37
C GLU A 116 -19.96 -5.93 6.85
N MET A 117 -19.19 -5.27 7.72
CA MET A 117 -19.23 -5.49 9.17
C MET A 117 -20.34 -4.71 9.88
N GLY A 118 -21.06 -3.83 9.19
CA GLY A 118 -22.13 -3.04 9.83
C GLY A 118 -21.64 -1.80 10.57
N ILE A 119 -20.36 -1.41 10.44
CA ILE A 119 -19.81 -0.20 11.10
C ILE A 119 -20.50 1.06 10.58
N CYS A 120 -20.82 1.11 9.28
CA CYS A 120 -21.42 2.28 8.65
C CYS A 120 -22.75 2.68 9.28
N GLN A 121 -23.53 1.74 9.80
CA GLN A 121 -24.82 1.98 10.46
C GLN A 121 -24.67 2.61 11.85
N LEU A 122 -23.49 2.48 12.45
CA LEU A 122 -23.20 3.02 13.78
C LEU A 122 -22.58 4.42 13.74
N ILE A 123 -22.16 4.90 12.55
CA ILE A 123 -21.49 6.19 12.40
C ILE A 123 -22.48 7.32 12.65
N LEU A 124 -22.12 8.23 13.54
CA LEU A 124 -22.83 9.49 13.76
C LEU A 124 -22.22 10.57 12.87
N SER A 125 -22.97 11.04 11.88
CA SER A 125 -22.54 12.10 10.95
C SER A 125 -23.70 13.04 10.62
N ASN A 126 -23.39 14.34 10.42
CA ASN A 126 -24.33 15.33 9.92
C ASN A 126 -24.10 15.48 8.41
N GLY A 127 -25.02 14.98 7.60
CA GLY A 127 -24.99 15.11 6.15
C GLY A 127 -25.52 13.86 5.45
N GLN A 128 -26.13 14.05 4.29
CA GLN A 128 -26.50 12.94 3.41
C GLN A 128 -25.22 12.30 2.85
N THR A 129 -24.98 11.06 3.20
CA THR A 129 -23.87 10.23 2.69
C THR A 129 -24.16 9.75 1.27
N SER A 130 -24.54 10.65 0.37
CA SER A 130 -24.98 10.34 -0.99
C SER A 130 -23.83 10.28 -2.01
N SER A 131 -22.59 10.27 -1.59
CA SER A 131 -21.47 10.14 -2.51
C SER A 131 -20.91 8.72 -2.50
N HIS A 132 -20.80 8.10 -3.68
CA HIS A 132 -20.08 6.85 -3.93
C HIS A 132 -18.60 6.89 -3.43
N ASN A 133 -18.06 8.07 -3.13
CA ASN A 133 -16.72 8.34 -2.65
C ASN A 133 -16.68 8.74 -1.16
N SER A 134 -17.67 8.37 -0.37
CA SER A 134 -17.65 8.66 1.08
C SER A 134 -16.58 7.82 1.77
N TYR A 135 -15.56 8.49 2.32
CA TYR A 135 -14.48 7.87 3.10
C TYR A 135 -14.84 7.58 4.56
N LEU A 136 -16.09 7.84 4.93
CA LEU A 136 -16.59 7.72 6.30
C LEU A 136 -16.39 6.33 6.91
N GLY A 137 -16.64 5.29 6.12
CA GLY A 137 -16.52 3.91 6.58
C GLY A 137 -15.09 3.52 6.90
N GLY A 138 -14.13 3.81 6.00
CA GLY A 138 -12.72 3.51 6.19
C GLY A 138 -12.13 4.23 7.39
N ASN A 139 -12.38 5.54 7.51
CA ASN A 139 -11.92 6.34 8.65
C ASN A 139 -12.51 5.84 9.98
N ALA A 140 -13.79 5.43 9.99
CA ALA A 140 -14.41 4.84 11.18
C ALA A 140 -13.84 3.45 11.51
N PHE A 141 -13.45 2.65 10.50
CA PHE A 141 -12.79 1.37 10.70
C PHE A 141 -11.41 1.57 11.37
N GLU A 142 -10.58 2.47 10.85
CA GLU A 142 -9.30 2.83 11.46
C GLU A 142 -9.50 3.35 12.89
N ALA A 143 -10.43 4.28 13.09
CA ALA A 143 -10.74 4.79 14.42
C ALA A 143 -11.23 3.70 15.39
N LEU A 144 -11.96 2.70 14.90
CA LEU A 144 -12.39 1.54 15.69
C LEU A 144 -11.19 0.68 16.12
N VAL A 145 -10.21 0.48 15.23
CA VAL A 145 -8.95 -0.19 15.58
C VAL A 145 -8.19 0.60 16.64
N GLY A 146 -8.11 1.92 16.50
CA GLY A 146 -7.51 2.81 17.50
C GLY A 146 -8.22 2.74 18.86
N ALA A 147 -9.55 2.69 18.88
CA ALA A 147 -10.34 2.50 20.10
C ALA A 147 -10.08 1.14 20.76
N LEU A 148 -10.08 0.07 19.96
CA LEU A 148 -9.78 -1.29 20.43
C LEU A 148 -8.36 -1.40 21.00
N TYR A 149 -7.40 -0.73 20.37
CA TYR A 149 -6.02 -0.68 20.87
C TYR A 149 -5.93 -0.01 22.24
N LEU A 150 -6.58 1.14 22.44
CA LEU A 150 -6.57 1.83 23.72
C LEU A 150 -7.30 1.06 24.83
N ASP A 151 -8.34 0.31 24.47
CA ASP A 151 -9.18 -0.43 25.40
C ASP A 151 -8.61 -1.81 25.76
N HIS A 152 -8.05 -2.54 24.81
CA HIS A 152 -7.64 -3.94 24.95
C HIS A 152 -6.19 -4.25 24.52
N GLY A 153 -5.48 -3.27 23.93
CA GLY A 153 -4.10 -3.39 23.48
C GLY A 153 -3.92 -4.11 22.14
N TYR A 154 -2.65 -4.23 21.73
CA TYR A 154 -2.24 -4.74 20.42
C TYR A 154 -2.74 -6.17 20.12
N ASN A 155 -2.62 -7.06 21.08
CA ASN A 155 -3.02 -8.48 20.90
C ASN A 155 -4.52 -8.65 20.59
N ALA A 156 -5.36 -7.77 21.14
CA ALA A 156 -6.78 -7.76 20.84
C ALA A 156 -7.05 -7.30 19.41
N CYS A 157 -6.34 -6.27 18.95
CA CYS A 157 -6.40 -5.81 17.57
C CYS A 157 -5.90 -6.89 16.58
N MET A 158 -4.80 -7.57 16.89
CA MET A 158 -4.30 -8.70 16.11
C MET A 158 -5.34 -9.83 16.01
N LYS A 159 -5.96 -10.19 17.14
CA LYS A 159 -7.02 -11.20 17.17
C LYS A 159 -8.23 -10.76 16.33
N PHE A 160 -8.66 -9.53 16.46
CA PHE A 160 -9.73 -8.94 15.65
C PHE A 160 -9.43 -9.05 14.15
N MET A 161 -8.25 -8.63 13.72
CA MET A 161 -7.84 -8.70 12.32
C MET A 161 -7.76 -10.15 11.81
N LYS A 162 -7.13 -11.06 12.55
CA LYS A 162 -7.01 -12.47 12.15
C LYS A 162 -8.37 -13.19 12.11
N GLN A 163 -9.25 -12.98 13.09
CA GLN A 163 -10.49 -13.77 13.25
C GLN A 163 -11.73 -13.16 12.58
N GLN A 164 -11.89 -11.83 12.62
CA GLN A 164 -13.09 -11.18 12.09
C GLN A 164 -12.87 -10.66 10.66
N VAL A 165 -11.68 -10.14 10.35
CA VAL A 165 -11.41 -9.54 9.05
C VAL A 165 -10.85 -10.57 8.07
N LEU A 166 -9.65 -11.08 8.32
CA LEU A 166 -8.97 -11.99 7.39
C LEU A 166 -9.58 -13.40 7.39
N GLY A 167 -10.07 -13.87 8.54
CA GLY A 167 -10.69 -15.19 8.63
C GLY A 167 -12.07 -15.30 7.99
N LYS A 168 -12.78 -14.18 7.80
CA LYS A 168 -14.18 -14.17 7.32
C LYS A 168 -14.40 -13.36 6.05
N LEU A 169 -13.72 -12.22 5.88
CA LEU A 169 -14.07 -11.21 4.87
C LEU A 169 -13.01 -11.05 3.79
N ILE A 170 -11.74 -11.28 4.11
CA ILE A 170 -10.61 -11.13 3.19
C ILE A 170 -9.86 -12.44 3.03
N ASN A 171 -9.78 -12.92 1.80
CA ASN A 171 -8.82 -13.97 1.46
C ASN A 171 -7.48 -13.30 1.10
N ILE A 172 -6.48 -13.45 1.98
CA ILE A 172 -5.18 -12.79 1.86
C ILE A 172 -4.45 -13.19 0.57
N ASP A 173 -4.54 -14.45 0.14
CA ASP A 173 -3.92 -14.94 -1.10
C ASP A 173 -4.55 -14.30 -2.33
N LYS A 174 -5.90 -14.25 -2.36
CA LYS A 174 -6.61 -13.59 -3.47
C LYS A 174 -6.23 -12.11 -3.57
N VAL A 175 -6.09 -11.42 -2.44
CA VAL A 175 -5.69 -9.99 -2.42
C VAL A 175 -4.24 -9.85 -2.85
N ALA A 176 -3.34 -10.68 -2.33
CA ALA A 176 -1.91 -10.64 -2.64
C ALA A 176 -1.65 -10.80 -4.14
N TYR A 177 -2.27 -11.80 -4.76
CA TYR A 177 -2.06 -12.13 -6.17
C TYR A 177 -3.00 -11.38 -7.14
N LYS A 178 -3.97 -10.60 -6.63
CA LYS A 178 -4.79 -9.74 -7.48
C LYS A 178 -3.95 -8.60 -8.03
N GLU A 179 -3.75 -8.58 -9.33
CA GLU A 179 -3.10 -7.47 -10.02
C GLU A 179 -4.02 -6.25 -10.03
N VAL A 180 -3.63 -5.20 -9.31
CA VAL A 180 -4.40 -3.95 -9.23
C VAL A 180 -3.72 -2.82 -10.00
N ASN A 181 -2.41 -2.91 -10.24
CA ASN A 181 -1.64 -1.85 -10.88
C ASN A 181 -1.05 -2.31 -12.22
N PHE A 182 -1.92 -2.53 -13.19
CA PHE A 182 -1.54 -2.95 -14.54
C PHE A 182 -0.66 -1.90 -15.24
N LYS A 183 -0.91 -0.60 -15.00
CA LYS A 183 -0.11 0.48 -15.56
C LYS A 183 1.36 0.39 -15.13
N SER A 184 1.63 0.32 -13.83
CA SER A 184 3.01 0.18 -13.33
C SER A 184 3.68 -1.07 -13.84
N LYS A 185 2.97 -2.19 -13.86
CA LYS A 185 3.51 -3.45 -14.37
C LYS A 185 3.86 -3.39 -15.85
N LEU A 186 3.05 -2.69 -16.63
CA LEU A 186 3.33 -2.49 -18.05
C LEU A 186 4.55 -1.58 -18.26
N ILE A 187 4.66 -0.51 -17.46
CA ILE A 187 5.83 0.37 -17.46
C ILE A 187 7.10 -0.40 -17.09
N GLU A 188 7.08 -1.19 -16.01
CA GLU A 188 8.20 -2.03 -15.61
C GLU A 188 8.61 -3.03 -16.71
N TRP A 189 7.61 -3.65 -17.37
CA TRP A 189 7.85 -4.56 -18.47
C TRP A 189 8.51 -3.84 -19.66
N SER A 190 8.00 -2.66 -20.04
CA SER A 190 8.56 -1.88 -21.15
C SER A 190 9.98 -1.40 -20.86
N GLN A 191 10.26 -0.91 -19.65
CA GLN A 191 11.60 -0.53 -19.22
C GLN A 191 12.58 -1.71 -19.24
N LYS A 192 12.18 -2.86 -18.67
CA LYS A 192 12.99 -4.07 -18.65
C LYS A 192 13.34 -4.56 -20.05
N ASN A 193 12.42 -4.44 -20.99
CA ASN A 193 12.60 -4.87 -22.38
C ASN A 193 13.10 -3.75 -23.30
N LYS A 194 13.35 -2.54 -22.77
CA LYS A 194 13.79 -1.36 -23.54
C LYS A 194 12.87 -1.02 -24.71
N VAL A 195 11.55 -1.14 -24.50
CA VAL A 195 10.49 -0.82 -25.47
C VAL A 195 9.97 0.58 -25.12
N ASN A 196 9.90 1.49 -26.11
CA ASN A 196 9.30 2.80 -25.91
C ASN A 196 7.79 2.66 -25.80
N MET A 197 7.21 3.22 -24.72
CA MET A 197 5.79 3.10 -24.46
C MET A 197 5.19 4.47 -24.16
N GLU A 198 4.06 4.76 -24.78
CA GLU A 198 3.29 5.96 -24.50
C GLU A 198 1.78 5.66 -24.34
N PHE A 199 1.10 6.56 -23.63
CA PHE A 199 -0.37 6.56 -23.50
C PHE A 199 -0.93 7.66 -24.39
N LYS A 200 -1.51 7.30 -25.52
CA LYS A 200 -2.18 8.22 -26.44
C LYS A 200 -3.64 8.42 -26.03
N LEU A 201 -4.04 9.67 -25.81
CA LEU A 201 -5.45 10.02 -25.64
C LEU A 201 -6.14 9.97 -27.01
N ILE A 202 -7.12 9.07 -27.17
CA ILE A 202 -7.92 8.97 -28.39
C ILE A 202 -9.10 9.91 -28.28
N GLU A 203 -9.80 9.91 -27.16
CA GLU A 203 -11.04 10.65 -27.01
C GLU A 203 -11.25 11.11 -25.56
N ASN A 204 -11.85 12.30 -25.42
CA ASN A 204 -12.28 12.85 -24.14
C ASN A 204 -13.69 13.43 -24.35
N GLN A 205 -14.70 12.73 -23.86
CA GLN A 205 -16.09 13.09 -24.00
C GLN A 205 -16.77 13.22 -22.64
N LYS A 206 -18.03 13.71 -22.67
CA LYS A 206 -18.94 13.62 -21.53
C LYS A 206 -19.99 12.59 -21.84
N ASP A 207 -20.29 11.73 -20.87
CA ASP A 207 -21.38 10.77 -20.98
C ASP A 207 -22.75 11.47 -20.97
N LYS A 208 -23.82 10.68 -21.15
CA LYS A 208 -25.21 11.17 -21.15
C LYS A 208 -25.61 11.85 -19.83
N GLN A 209 -24.83 11.65 -18.76
CA GLN A 209 -25.05 12.22 -17.43
C GLN A 209 -24.13 13.40 -17.14
N GLY A 210 -23.31 13.83 -18.12
CA GLY A 210 -22.38 14.95 -18.00
C GLY A 210 -21.04 14.62 -17.33
N SER A 211 -20.78 13.35 -16.98
CA SER A 211 -19.52 12.92 -16.40
C SER A 211 -18.44 12.78 -17.47
N PRO A 212 -17.19 13.21 -17.20
CA PRO A 212 -16.10 13.09 -18.17
C PRO A 212 -15.72 11.62 -18.37
N THR A 213 -15.58 11.22 -19.63
CA THR A 213 -15.07 9.90 -20.02
C THR A 213 -13.80 10.05 -20.84
N PHE A 214 -12.84 9.19 -20.57
CA PHE A 214 -11.53 9.19 -21.20
C PHE A 214 -11.32 7.87 -21.94
N HIS A 215 -10.78 7.95 -23.16
CA HIS A 215 -10.37 6.81 -23.94
C HIS A 215 -8.88 6.91 -24.24
N PHE A 216 -8.08 5.99 -23.69
CA PHE A 216 -6.63 5.91 -23.90
C PHE A 216 -6.26 4.62 -24.62
N GLN A 217 -5.24 4.72 -25.47
CA GLN A 217 -4.58 3.59 -26.12
C GLN A 217 -3.10 3.56 -25.68
N VAL A 218 -2.60 2.36 -25.43
CA VAL A 218 -1.16 2.12 -25.26
C VAL A 218 -0.54 1.98 -26.65
N ILE A 219 0.59 2.65 -26.89
CA ILE A 219 1.41 2.50 -28.08
C ILE A 219 2.79 2.01 -27.63
N MET A 220 3.32 0.99 -28.28
CA MET A 220 4.65 0.43 -28.04
C MET A 220 5.49 0.46 -29.32
N ASP A 221 6.57 1.24 -29.32
CA ASP A 221 7.43 1.46 -30.51
C ASP A 221 6.61 1.73 -31.79
N GLY A 222 5.53 2.56 -31.67
CA GLY A 222 4.64 2.91 -32.77
C GLY A 222 3.49 1.92 -33.02
N ILE A 223 3.50 0.74 -32.39
CA ILE A 223 2.43 -0.27 -32.56
C ILE A 223 1.29 0.00 -31.59
N PRO A 224 0.05 0.14 -32.10
CA PRO A 224 -1.13 0.26 -31.28
C PRO A 224 -1.42 -1.04 -30.51
N CYS A 225 -1.60 -0.92 -29.20
CA CYS A 225 -1.79 -2.05 -28.31
C CYS A 225 -3.23 -2.09 -27.74
N GLY A 226 -3.35 -2.18 -26.43
CA GLY A 226 -4.65 -2.20 -25.76
C GLY A 226 -5.25 -0.82 -25.61
N GLU A 227 -6.55 -0.75 -25.67
CA GLU A 227 -7.36 0.45 -25.44
C GLU A 227 -8.13 0.33 -24.13
N GLY A 228 -8.44 1.46 -23.49
CA GLY A 228 -9.20 1.46 -22.24
C GLY A 228 -10.07 2.69 -22.11
N HIS A 229 -11.24 2.49 -21.51
CA HIS A 229 -12.20 3.53 -21.20
C HIS A 229 -12.32 3.71 -19.69
N GLY A 230 -12.64 4.92 -19.22
CA GLY A 230 -12.85 5.18 -17.80
C GLY A 230 -13.32 6.59 -17.53
N TYR A 231 -13.86 6.82 -16.35
CA TYR A 231 -14.27 8.15 -15.87
C TYR A 231 -13.11 9.03 -15.40
N SER A 232 -11.91 8.49 -15.39
CA SER A 232 -10.67 9.22 -15.11
C SER A 232 -9.55 8.76 -16.04
N LYS A 233 -8.56 9.65 -16.29
CA LYS A 233 -7.36 9.31 -17.05
C LYS A 233 -6.65 8.09 -16.46
N LYS A 234 -6.59 7.99 -15.11
CA LYS A 234 -5.95 6.88 -14.40
C LYS A 234 -6.67 5.55 -14.67
N GLU A 235 -7.98 5.53 -14.60
CA GLU A 235 -8.80 4.35 -14.84
C GLU A 235 -8.68 3.84 -16.27
N SER A 236 -8.84 4.74 -17.25
CA SER A 236 -8.70 4.42 -18.66
C SER A 236 -7.31 3.86 -19.01
N GLN A 237 -6.23 4.48 -18.48
CA GLN A 237 -4.85 3.98 -18.66
C GLN A 237 -4.62 2.63 -17.96
N GLN A 238 -5.24 2.36 -16.82
CA GLN A 238 -5.17 1.06 -16.15
C GLN A 238 -5.83 -0.04 -17.00
N GLU A 239 -6.98 0.24 -17.59
CA GLU A 239 -7.68 -0.72 -18.44
C GLU A 239 -6.91 -0.99 -19.74
N ALA A 240 -6.43 0.06 -20.41
CA ALA A 240 -5.57 -0.06 -21.59
C ALA A 240 -4.33 -0.92 -21.30
N SER A 241 -3.68 -0.67 -20.15
CA SER A 241 -2.51 -1.46 -19.71
C SER A 241 -2.85 -2.92 -19.43
N LYS A 242 -4.01 -3.18 -18.83
CA LYS A 242 -4.49 -4.54 -18.56
C LYS A 242 -4.67 -5.33 -19.86
N LEU A 243 -5.35 -4.73 -20.84
CA LEU A 243 -5.59 -5.36 -22.13
C LEU A 243 -4.28 -5.58 -22.91
N THR A 244 -3.36 -4.60 -22.86
CA THR A 244 -2.02 -4.76 -23.46
C THR A 244 -1.25 -5.93 -22.82
N LEU A 245 -1.21 -6.03 -21.49
CA LEU A 245 -0.57 -7.15 -20.78
C LEU A 245 -1.22 -8.48 -21.08
N GLN A 246 -2.53 -8.53 -21.32
CA GLN A 246 -3.23 -9.73 -21.73
C GLN A 246 -2.83 -10.18 -23.15
N ARG A 247 -2.72 -9.24 -24.10
CA ARG A 247 -2.25 -9.51 -25.47
C ARG A 247 -0.82 -10.00 -25.44
N LEU A 248 0.08 -9.34 -24.74
CA LEU A 248 1.48 -9.78 -24.58
C LEU A 248 1.61 -11.19 -24.01
N ARG A 249 0.66 -11.68 -23.23
CA ARG A 249 0.69 -13.04 -22.65
C ARG A 249 0.06 -14.10 -23.55
N ARG A 250 -0.93 -13.72 -24.37
CA ARG A 250 -1.74 -14.69 -25.13
C ARG A 250 -1.36 -14.77 -26.58
N GLU A 251 -0.76 -13.72 -27.14
CA GLU A 251 -0.48 -13.58 -28.56
C GLU A 251 1.04 -13.50 -28.79
N PRO A 252 1.73 -14.63 -29.04
CA PRO A 252 3.20 -14.62 -29.30
C PRO A 252 3.56 -13.75 -30.50
N GLN A 253 2.76 -13.78 -31.57
CA GLN A 253 2.96 -12.96 -32.76
C GLN A 253 3.00 -11.45 -32.45
N PHE A 254 2.14 -10.99 -31.52
CA PHE A 254 2.12 -9.61 -31.09
C PHE A 254 3.41 -9.20 -30.35
N ILE A 255 4.00 -10.11 -29.57
CA ILE A 255 5.30 -9.87 -28.94
C ILE A 255 6.38 -9.72 -30.00
N ASP A 256 6.38 -10.59 -31.02
CA ASP A 256 7.35 -10.55 -32.12
C ASP A 256 7.23 -9.25 -32.93
N GLU A 257 6.00 -8.75 -33.17
CA GLU A 257 5.75 -7.46 -33.81
C GLU A 257 6.33 -6.29 -33.01
N VAL A 258 6.11 -6.26 -31.69
CA VAL A 258 6.63 -5.21 -30.79
C VAL A 258 8.17 -5.24 -30.78
N PHE A 259 8.79 -6.42 -30.73
CA PHE A 259 10.25 -6.53 -30.76
C PHE A 259 10.84 -6.23 -32.13
N ALA A 260 10.15 -6.53 -33.21
CA ALA A 260 10.56 -6.14 -34.57
C ALA A 260 10.53 -4.63 -34.74
N ALA A 261 9.47 -3.96 -34.28
CA ALA A 261 9.36 -2.50 -34.28
C ALA A 261 10.47 -1.83 -33.46
N LYS A 262 10.75 -2.37 -32.24
CA LYS A 262 11.89 -1.95 -31.43
C LYS A 262 13.21 -2.09 -32.18
N ALA A 263 13.47 -3.23 -32.82
CA ALA A 263 14.71 -3.47 -33.57
C ALA A 263 14.87 -2.50 -34.71
N ASN A 264 13.80 -2.15 -35.43
CA ASN A 264 13.81 -1.14 -36.49
C ASN A 264 14.16 0.25 -35.96
N ARG A 265 13.56 0.67 -34.81
CA ARG A 265 13.90 1.93 -34.16
C ARG A 265 15.38 1.97 -33.77
N THR A 266 15.90 0.92 -33.15
CA THR A 266 17.29 0.86 -32.68
C THR A 266 18.27 0.90 -33.85
N LYS A 267 17.94 0.28 -34.98
CA LYS A 267 18.76 0.40 -36.21
C LYS A 267 18.78 1.83 -36.74
N MET A 268 17.63 2.53 -36.72
CA MET A 268 17.57 3.94 -37.13
C MET A 268 18.35 4.88 -36.22
N GLU A 269 18.40 4.57 -34.91
CA GLU A 269 19.19 5.34 -33.94
C GLU A 269 20.71 5.08 -34.07
N GLU A 270 21.11 3.91 -34.57
CA GLU A 270 22.51 3.54 -34.78
C GLU A 270 23.05 3.96 -36.17
N GLU A 271 22.19 4.27 -37.14
CA GLU A 271 22.62 4.81 -38.42
C GLU A 271 23.15 6.24 -38.23
N PRO A 272 24.44 6.50 -38.56
CA PRO A 272 24.96 7.87 -38.47
C PRO A 272 24.17 8.76 -39.43
N VAL A 273 23.77 9.92 -38.96
CA VAL A 273 23.13 10.95 -39.79
C VAL A 273 24.14 11.39 -40.85
N LEU A 274 24.10 10.76 -42.02
CA LEU A 274 25.01 10.99 -43.14
C LEU A 274 24.76 12.32 -43.85
N ASN A 275 23.82 13.16 -43.42
CA ASN A 275 23.54 14.46 -43.94
C ASN A 275 23.86 15.53 -42.89
N VAL A 276 25.13 15.78 -42.61
CA VAL A 276 25.56 17.06 -42.10
C VAL A 276 25.51 17.99 -43.29
N PRO A 277 24.72 19.11 -43.30
CA PRO A 277 24.80 20.11 -44.33
C PRO A 277 26.25 20.64 -44.36
N GLU A 278 26.91 20.56 -45.51
CA GLU A 278 28.20 21.25 -45.72
C GLU A 278 27.97 22.73 -45.47
N THR A 279 28.23 23.18 -44.29
CA THR A 279 28.43 24.63 -44.02
C THR A 279 29.84 24.98 -44.44
N SER A 280 30.00 25.17 -45.76
CA SER A 280 31.12 25.92 -46.30
C SER A 280 30.93 27.38 -45.94
N GLN A 281 31.33 27.80 -44.74
CA GLN A 281 31.69 29.16 -44.42
C GLN A 281 32.73 29.17 -43.31
N ASP A 282 33.90 29.70 -43.70
CA ASP A 282 35.04 29.94 -42.85
C ASP A 282 34.67 30.58 -41.51
N MET A 283 34.82 29.80 -40.45
CA MET A 283 34.93 30.38 -39.11
C MET A 283 36.37 30.21 -38.64
N ASN A 284 37.13 31.28 -38.74
CA ASN A 284 38.41 31.46 -38.08
C ASN A 284 38.24 31.23 -36.58
N PHE A 285 38.66 30.08 -36.13
CA PHE A 285 38.84 29.83 -34.71
C PHE A 285 40.03 30.63 -34.21
N ILE A 286 39.76 31.66 -33.42
CA ILE A 286 40.76 32.33 -32.61
C ILE A 286 41.24 31.32 -31.56
N GLU A 287 42.49 30.89 -31.67
CA GLU A 287 43.20 30.21 -30.58
C GLU A 287 43.26 31.14 -29.38
N GLY A 288 42.59 30.79 -28.30
CA GLY A 288 42.63 31.58 -27.09
C GLY A 288 41.95 30.89 -25.91
N SER A 289 42.81 30.41 -25.01
CA SER A 289 42.57 30.07 -23.61
C SER A 289 41.73 28.80 -23.32
N GLU A 290 42.45 27.79 -22.87
CA GLU A 290 41.88 26.65 -22.15
C GLU A 290 41.09 27.13 -20.91
N PRO A 291 39.87 26.71 -20.71
CA PRO A 291 39.17 26.95 -19.45
C PRO A 291 39.82 26.10 -18.36
N LYS A 292 40.31 26.74 -17.30
CA LYS A 292 40.70 26.09 -16.06
C LYS A 292 39.50 25.35 -15.51
N VAL A 293 39.59 24.03 -15.50
CA VAL A 293 38.64 23.18 -14.81
C VAL A 293 38.87 23.33 -13.30
N GLU A 294 38.04 24.12 -12.66
CA GLU A 294 37.92 24.08 -11.20
C GLU A 294 37.32 22.77 -10.81
N LYS A 295 38.10 21.92 -10.14
CA LYS A 295 37.60 20.68 -9.50
C LYS A 295 36.69 21.09 -8.35
N HIS A 296 35.39 21.07 -8.57
CA HIS A 296 34.43 21.01 -7.46
C HIS A 296 34.56 19.62 -6.79
N GLU A 297 35.17 19.61 -5.62
CA GLU A 297 35.14 18.46 -4.74
C GLU A 297 33.70 18.19 -4.33
N ASN A 298 33.25 16.99 -4.60
CA ASN A 298 31.93 16.50 -4.21
C ASN A 298 31.92 16.29 -2.68
N PRO A 299 31.12 17.02 -1.88
CA PRO A 299 31.15 16.95 -0.43
C PRO A 299 30.64 15.61 0.15
N PHE A 300 30.24 14.65 -0.70
CA PHE A 300 29.76 13.33 -0.27
C PHE A 300 30.77 12.20 -0.50
N GLN A 301 32.06 12.48 -0.77
CA GLN A 301 33.09 11.46 -0.97
C GLN A 301 33.99 11.18 0.24
N THR A 302 33.59 11.56 1.44
CA THR A 302 34.30 11.18 2.66
C THR A 302 33.33 10.54 3.65
N GLU A 303 33.00 9.30 3.41
CA GLU A 303 32.71 8.28 4.42
C GLU A 303 32.68 6.92 3.72
N VAL A 304 33.88 6.38 3.48
CA VAL A 304 34.06 4.96 3.22
C VAL A 304 33.88 4.27 4.56
N PHE A 305 32.76 3.60 4.76
CA PHE A 305 32.62 2.62 5.83
C PHE A 305 33.56 1.45 5.55
N ASP A 306 34.67 1.39 6.25
CA ASP A 306 35.50 0.21 6.37
C ASP A 306 34.72 -0.87 7.18
N GLU A 307 33.84 -1.61 6.51
CA GLU A 307 33.35 -2.89 7.00
C GLU A 307 34.30 -4.01 6.60
N LYS A 308 35.46 -4.09 7.29
CA LYS A 308 36.24 -5.34 7.35
C LYS A 308 37.13 -5.29 8.58
N SER A 309 36.69 -5.90 9.64
CA SER A 309 37.41 -6.55 10.71
C SER A 309 36.72 -6.35 12.05
N SER A 310 35.79 -7.19 12.43
CA SER A 310 35.49 -7.57 13.81
C SER A 310 34.51 -8.71 13.99
N ALA A 311 33.97 -9.30 12.89
CA ALA A 311 33.02 -10.41 13.02
C ALA A 311 33.63 -11.81 12.74
N ALA A 312 34.93 -11.91 12.47
CA ALA A 312 35.56 -13.20 12.15
C ALA A 312 36.41 -13.77 13.32
N ASP A 313 36.71 -12.96 14.31
CA ASP A 313 37.59 -13.42 15.43
C ASP A 313 36.78 -13.83 16.68
N GLU A 314 35.57 -13.36 16.90
CA GLU A 314 34.73 -13.79 18.03
C GLU A 314 34.07 -15.17 17.87
N VAL A 315 33.98 -15.70 16.65
CA VAL A 315 33.37 -17.04 16.42
C VAL A 315 34.39 -18.18 16.54
N LYS A 316 35.67 -17.86 16.64
CA LYS A 316 36.73 -18.88 16.84
C LYS A 316 37.10 -19.16 18.29
N GLU A 317 36.75 -18.28 19.22
CA GLU A 317 37.00 -18.51 20.66
C GLU A 317 35.90 -19.31 21.36
N GLU A 318 34.64 -19.26 20.86
CA GLU A 318 33.56 -20.06 21.48
C GLU A 318 33.51 -21.53 21.04
N LEU A 319 34.23 -21.93 20.00
CA LEU A 319 34.26 -23.32 19.51
C LEU A 319 35.41 -24.15 20.06
N THR A 320 36.36 -23.55 20.82
CA THR A 320 37.47 -24.29 21.43
C THR A 320 37.26 -24.60 22.92
N ASP A 321 36.27 -23.98 23.57
CA ASP A 321 36.01 -24.18 25.01
C ASP A 321 34.94 -25.25 25.30
N SER A 322 34.17 -25.71 24.29
CA SER A 322 33.20 -26.77 24.47
C SER A 322 33.72 -28.19 24.20
N SER A 323 34.95 -28.37 23.75
CA SER A 323 35.52 -29.68 23.47
C SER A 323 36.48 -30.23 24.54
N VAL A 324 36.69 -29.48 25.66
CA VAL A 324 37.60 -29.89 26.73
C VAL A 324 36.87 -30.34 27.99
N GLU A 325 35.56 -30.20 28.12
CA GLU A 325 34.79 -30.63 29.30
C GLU A 325 34.15 -32.03 29.19
N GLU A 326 34.16 -32.70 28.03
CA GLU A 326 33.60 -34.05 27.90
C GLU A 326 34.60 -35.20 28.09
N GLU A 327 35.91 -34.95 28.26
CA GLU A 327 36.91 -36.04 28.50
C GLU A 327 37.28 -36.24 29.99
N LYS A 328 36.61 -35.62 30.93
CA LYS A 328 36.90 -35.82 32.38
C LYS A 328 35.78 -36.42 33.21
N LYS A 329 34.81 -37.10 32.58
CA LYS A 329 33.84 -37.94 33.31
C LYS A 329 33.58 -39.22 32.53
N ALA A 330 34.55 -40.12 32.48
CA ALA A 330 34.39 -41.54 32.29
C ALA A 330 35.26 -42.26 33.32
#